data_4ec98cd093452157a0427f03a08cf7c2
#
_entry.id   4ec98cd093452157a0427f03a08cf7c2
#
_cell.length_a   1.000
_cell.length_b   1.000
_cell.length_c   1.000
_cell.angle_alpha   90.00
_cell.angle_beta   90.00
_cell.angle_gamma   90.00
#
_symmetry.space_group_name_H-M   'P 1'
#
loop_
_entity.id
_entity.type
_entity.pdbx_description
1 polymer ?
#
loop_
_entity_poly.entity_id
_entity_poly.type
_entity_poly.pdbx_seq_one_letter_code
_entity_poly.pdbx_strand_id
1 'polypeptide(L)'
;MQAAVDAHIKLGIEPSGERNGALDVADQGKDKSSFAARHGIVLQYLDTWSGVGDDIFGSTQKSIDACQDLKLNMFFYDADGLGAGVRGDARVINELNKAKGIPEIEANPFQGSGAVHNPEQEMVEARKNVDFFANLKAQMWWSLRLRFQNTYRALQGMQYDPIVLFHCTTKDINKQELEQLKRELSQPTYSKNGAGKILVNKQPDGALSPNRADGVMICFSDIRPPARLIPGGGGTRRF
;
A
#
# COMPACT_ATOMS: atom_id res chain seq x y z
N MET A 1 -1.65 2.53 -16.57
CA MET A 1 -1.10 3.66 -15.76
C MET A 1 -1.34 5.02 -16.41
N GLN A 2 -0.95 5.27 -17.66
CA GLN A 2 -1.14 6.61 -18.28
C GLN A 2 -2.59 7.11 -18.19
N ALA A 3 -3.57 6.24 -18.44
CA ALA A 3 -4.99 6.56 -18.33
C ALA A 3 -5.43 6.92 -16.91
N ALA A 4 -4.73 6.45 -15.89
CA ALA A 4 -5.07 6.70 -14.47
C ALA A 4 -4.58 8.07 -13.96
N VAL A 5 -3.70 8.74 -14.72
CA VAL A 5 -3.22 10.09 -14.36
C VAL A 5 -4.37 11.08 -14.51
N ASP A 6 -4.69 11.76 -13.42
CA ASP A 6 -5.79 12.73 -13.31
C ASP A 6 -7.16 12.20 -13.80
N ALA A 7 -7.34 10.87 -13.79
CA ALA A 7 -8.58 10.24 -14.25
C ALA A 7 -9.79 10.64 -13.38
N HIS A 8 -9.59 10.89 -12.08
CA HIS A 8 -10.64 11.36 -11.17
C HIS A 8 -11.21 12.72 -11.63
N ILE A 9 -10.36 13.64 -12.11
CA ILE A 9 -10.81 14.93 -12.65
C ILE A 9 -11.67 14.72 -13.89
N LYS A 10 -11.24 13.85 -14.82
CA LYS A 10 -11.97 13.55 -16.07
C LYS A 10 -13.31 12.88 -15.82
N LEU A 11 -13.40 12.09 -14.74
CA LEU A 11 -14.62 11.37 -14.36
C LEU A 11 -15.50 12.16 -13.38
N GLY A 12 -15.07 13.36 -12.94
CA GLY A 12 -15.79 14.16 -11.95
C GLY A 12 -15.86 13.50 -10.56
N ILE A 13 -14.85 12.69 -10.20
CA ILE A 13 -14.81 11.96 -8.93
C ILE A 13 -13.90 12.71 -7.94
N GLU A 14 -14.48 13.20 -6.85
CA GLU A 14 -13.71 13.79 -5.76
C GLU A 14 -13.09 12.70 -4.88
N PRO A 15 -11.83 12.90 -4.40
CA PRO A 15 -11.20 11.99 -3.46
C PRO A 15 -12.05 11.87 -2.18
N SER A 16 -12.47 10.66 -1.86
CA SER A 16 -13.33 10.39 -0.70
C SER A 16 -13.08 9.01 -0.10
N GLY A 17 -13.50 8.80 1.15
CA GLY A 17 -13.34 7.55 1.85
C GLY A 17 -12.07 7.45 2.67
N GLU A 18 -11.53 6.25 2.80
CA GLU A 18 -10.39 5.95 3.65
C GLU A 18 -9.10 6.60 3.16
N ARG A 19 -8.30 7.08 4.11
CA ARG A 19 -6.95 7.59 3.85
C ARG A 19 -5.93 6.62 4.42
N ASN A 20 -5.04 6.13 3.57
CA ASN A 20 -4.00 5.17 3.94
C ASN A 20 -2.64 5.62 3.45
N GLY A 21 -1.61 5.35 4.27
CA GLY A 21 -0.21 5.40 3.87
C GLY A 21 0.38 4.00 3.74
N ALA A 22 1.50 3.87 3.02
CA ALA A 22 2.28 2.64 2.98
C ALA A 22 3.77 2.93 2.80
N LEU A 23 4.59 2.24 3.58
CA LEU A 23 6.04 2.28 3.57
C LEU A 23 6.59 0.95 3.03
N ASP A 24 7.39 1.01 1.98
CA ASP A 24 8.29 -0.05 1.55
C ASP A 24 9.72 0.34 1.95
N VAL A 25 10.33 -0.43 2.85
CA VAL A 25 11.65 -0.13 3.43
C VAL A 25 12.74 -0.80 2.63
N ALA A 26 13.72 -0.04 2.20
CA ALA A 26 14.99 -0.54 1.66
C ALA A 26 16.12 -0.37 2.67
N ASP A 27 17.06 -1.32 2.64
CA ASP A 27 18.32 -1.26 3.39
C ASP A 27 19.41 -0.53 2.60
N GLN A 28 20.60 -0.53 3.19
CA GLN A 28 21.82 0.00 2.57
C GLN A 28 22.06 -0.67 1.20
N GLY A 29 22.05 0.13 0.13
CA GLY A 29 22.25 -0.39 -1.21
C GLY A 29 21.72 0.54 -2.31
N LYS A 30 21.43 -0.06 -3.47
CA LYS A 30 20.86 0.68 -4.62
C LYS A 30 19.35 0.86 -4.51
N ASP A 31 18.70 0.07 -3.66
CA ASP A 31 17.26 0.15 -3.44
C ASP A 31 16.88 1.39 -2.64
N LYS A 32 15.68 1.86 -2.83
CA LYS A 32 15.15 3.05 -2.17
C LYS A 32 13.96 2.68 -1.31
N SER A 33 13.87 3.27 -0.14
CA SER A 33 12.61 3.28 0.59
C SER A 33 11.59 4.13 -0.15
N SER A 34 10.32 3.76 -0.08
CA SER A 34 9.24 4.54 -0.68
C SER A 34 8.07 4.69 0.29
N PHE A 35 7.45 5.88 0.27
CA PHE A 35 6.19 6.12 0.98
C PHE A 35 5.14 6.61 0.01
N ALA A 36 4.00 5.91 0.00
CA ALA A 36 2.84 6.26 -0.81
C ALA A 36 1.64 6.57 0.09
N ALA A 37 0.79 7.53 -0.29
CA ALA A 37 -0.46 7.78 0.43
C ALA A 37 -1.62 8.04 -0.53
N ARG A 38 -2.81 7.51 -0.16
CA ARG A 38 -4.04 7.65 -0.93
C ARG A 38 -5.19 8.25 -0.12
N HIS A 39 -6.13 8.87 -0.83
CA HIS A 39 -7.45 9.18 -0.32
C HIS A 39 -8.50 8.50 -1.19
N GLY A 40 -9.15 7.47 -0.66
CA GLY A 40 -10.02 6.60 -1.44
C GLY A 40 -9.29 5.94 -2.60
N ILE A 41 -9.74 6.21 -3.82
CA ILE A 41 -9.17 5.68 -5.06
C ILE A 41 -8.02 6.51 -5.64
N VAL A 42 -7.65 7.63 -5.01
CA VAL A 42 -6.67 8.58 -5.56
C VAL A 42 -5.36 8.52 -4.79
N LEU A 43 -4.28 8.13 -5.45
CA LEU A 43 -2.91 8.30 -4.95
C LEU A 43 -2.58 9.79 -4.96
N GLN A 44 -2.31 10.36 -3.78
CA GLN A 44 -2.05 11.78 -3.58
C GLN A 44 -0.61 12.11 -3.20
N TYR A 45 0.12 11.12 -2.71
CA TYR A 45 1.50 11.31 -2.29
C TYR A 45 2.35 10.11 -2.68
N LEU A 46 3.56 10.38 -3.15
CA LEU A 46 4.58 9.39 -3.44
C LEU A 46 5.94 10.05 -3.30
N ASP A 47 6.75 9.51 -2.42
CA ASP A 47 8.13 9.96 -2.22
C ASP A 47 9.08 8.77 -2.08
N THR A 48 10.34 8.98 -2.42
CA THR A 48 11.39 7.96 -2.31
C THR A 48 12.69 8.57 -1.82
N TRP A 49 13.39 7.82 -0.97
CA TRP A 49 14.70 8.22 -0.46
C TRP A 49 15.66 7.04 -0.46
N SER A 50 16.96 7.36 -0.43
CA SER A 50 18.01 6.35 -0.34
C SER A 50 18.03 5.72 1.06
N GLY A 51 18.19 4.40 1.15
CA GLY A 51 18.51 3.72 2.41
C GLY A 51 19.99 3.91 2.85
N VAL A 52 20.84 4.48 1.99
CA VAL A 52 22.26 4.69 2.32
C VAL A 52 22.39 5.81 3.36
N GLY A 53 22.90 5.45 4.54
CA GLY A 53 23.06 6.40 5.66
C GLY A 53 21.81 6.64 6.50
N ASP A 54 20.65 6.15 6.08
CA ASP A 54 19.44 6.09 6.89
C ASP A 54 19.23 4.65 7.37
N ASP A 55 18.92 4.51 8.64
CA ASP A 55 18.46 3.26 9.22
C ASP A 55 16.93 3.12 9.07
N ILE A 56 16.40 1.98 9.48
CA ILE A 56 14.95 1.73 9.49
C ILE A 56 14.22 2.78 10.34
N PHE A 57 14.86 3.23 11.43
CA PHE A 57 14.31 4.26 12.31
C PHE A 57 14.09 5.58 11.56
N GLY A 58 15.08 6.06 10.80
CA GLY A 58 14.97 7.28 9.99
C GLY A 58 13.86 7.17 8.95
N SER A 59 13.75 6.02 8.28
CA SER A 59 12.66 5.76 7.31
C SER A 59 11.29 5.72 7.98
N THR A 60 11.19 5.14 9.19
CA THR A 60 9.95 5.13 9.99
C THR A 60 9.57 6.52 10.44
N GLN A 61 10.54 7.34 10.89
CA GLN A 61 10.30 8.74 11.28
C GLN A 61 9.77 9.56 10.11
N LYS A 62 10.42 9.50 8.93
CA LYS A 62 9.95 10.18 7.71
C LYS A 62 8.51 9.80 7.34
N SER A 63 8.17 8.52 7.51
CA SER A 63 6.82 8.03 7.21
C SER A 63 5.78 8.55 8.20
N ILE A 64 6.13 8.63 9.50
CA ILE A 64 5.27 9.21 10.53
C ILE A 64 5.08 10.70 10.30
N ASP A 65 6.15 11.44 9.97
CA ASP A 65 6.08 12.87 9.65
C ASP A 65 5.16 13.11 8.43
N ALA A 66 5.33 12.31 7.35
CA ALA A 66 4.44 12.37 6.20
C ALA A 66 2.97 12.06 6.56
N CYS A 67 2.72 11.10 7.45
CA CYS A 67 1.37 10.82 7.94
C CYS A 67 0.77 12.04 8.67
N GLN A 68 1.55 12.73 9.49
CA GLN A 68 1.10 13.93 10.21
C GLN A 68 0.76 15.07 9.24
N ASP A 69 1.63 15.35 8.27
CA ASP A 69 1.42 16.38 7.24
C ASP A 69 0.18 16.09 6.39
N LEU A 70 -0.04 14.83 6.02
CA LEU A 70 -1.16 14.37 5.21
C LEU A 70 -2.42 14.08 6.04
N LYS A 71 -2.38 14.27 7.37
CA LYS A 71 -3.46 13.98 8.32
C LYS A 71 -3.97 12.53 8.23
N LEU A 72 -3.02 11.61 8.12
CA LEU A 72 -3.26 10.18 8.25
C LEU A 72 -3.13 9.78 9.72
N ASN A 73 -3.91 8.81 10.16
CA ASN A 73 -3.81 8.23 11.50
C ASN A 73 -3.09 6.88 11.53
N MET A 74 -2.80 6.33 10.34
CA MET A 74 -2.11 5.05 10.19
C MET A 74 -1.38 4.93 8.86
N PHE A 75 -0.44 4.01 8.81
CA PHE A 75 0.16 3.50 7.57
C PHE A 75 0.44 2.00 7.67
N PHE A 76 0.56 1.35 6.52
CA PHE A 76 1.05 -0.02 6.42
C PHE A 76 2.54 -0.03 6.07
N TYR A 77 3.25 -1.10 6.43
CA TYR A 77 4.64 -1.29 6.03
C TYR A 77 4.87 -2.73 5.57
N ASP A 78 5.75 -2.95 4.58
CA ASP A 78 6.15 -4.31 4.19
C ASP A 78 6.88 -4.95 5.38
N ALA A 79 6.23 -5.94 6.01
CA ALA A 79 6.74 -6.64 7.17
C ALA A 79 7.57 -7.88 6.81
N ASP A 80 7.67 -8.21 5.52
CA ASP A 80 8.57 -9.26 5.05
C ASP A 80 10.02 -8.73 5.08
N GLY A 81 10.91 -9.44 5.74
CA GLY A 81 12.32 -9.05 5.79
C GLY A 81 12.62 -7.85 6.70
N LEU A 82 13.18 -6.80 6.13
CA LEU A 82 13.72 -5.64 6.86
C LEU A 82 12.67 -4.82 7.61
N GLY A 83 11.45 -4.76 7.09
CA GLY A 83 10.36 -4.00 7.70
C GLY A 83 9.94 -4.49 9.10
N ALA A 84 10.42 -5.64 9.54
CA ALA A 84 10.11 -6.15 10.89
C ALA A 84 10.50 -5.16 12.02
N GLY A 85 11.49 -4.28 11.80
CA GLY A 85 11.91 -3.24 12.75
C GLY A 85 10.92 -2.08 12.90
N VAL A 86 10.19 -1.75 11.85
CA VAL A 86 9.31 -0.55 11.76
C VAL A 86 8.33 -0.45 12.93
N ARG A 87 7.77 -1.57 13.38
CA ARG A 87 6.81 -1.58 14.50
C ARG A 87 7.43 -1.09 15.81
N GLY A 88 8.67 -1.52 16.08
CA GLY A 88 9.40 -1.12 17.28
C GLY A 88 9.74 0.36 17.26
N ASP A 89 10.25 0.81 16.12
CA ASP A 89 10.65 2.19 15.89
C ASP A 89 9.46 3.14 15.96
N ALA A 90 8.34 2.78 15.30
CA ALA A 90 7.10 3.57 15.35
C ALA A 90 6.59 3.74 16.78
N ARG A 91 6.69 2.70 17.64
CA ARG A 91 6.31 2.82 19.04
C ARG A 91 7.18 3.85 19.77
N VAL A 92 8.50 3.79 19.60
CA VAL A 92 9.44 4.75 20.23
C VAL A 92 9.14 6.17 19.77
N ILE A 93 8.96 6.38 18.46
CA ILE A 93 8.66 7.68 17.88
C ILE A 93 7.33 8.22 18.41
N ASN A 94 6.30 7.39 18.49
CA ASN A 94 4.99 7.77 19.02
C ASN A 94 5.05 8.15 20.51
N GLU A 95 5.85 7.45 21.31
CA GLU A 95 6.08 7.83 22.72
C GLU A 95 6.73 9.22 22.84
N LEU A 96 7.74 9.50 22.02
CA LEU A 96 8.38 10.82 21.95
C LEU A 96 7.41 11.91 21.47
N ASN A 97 6.59 11.61 20.49
CA ASN A 97 5.58 12.51 19.94
C ASN A 97 4.47 12.82 20.95
N LYS A 98 4.02 11.81 21.70
CA LYS A 98 3.03 11.96 22.77
C LYS A 98 3.47 12.96 23.84
N ALA A 99 4.77 12.95 24.21
CA ALA A 99 5.33 13.93 25.14
C ALA A 99 5.26 15.38 24.63
N LYS A 100 5.14 15.56 23.30
CA LYS A 100 4.99 16.86 22.62
C LYS A 100 3.53 17.20 22.28
N GLY A 101 2.55 16.36 22.68
CA GLY A 101 1.14 16.53 22.34
C GLY A 101 0.80 16.20 20.88
N ILE A 102 1.68 15.48 20.17
CA ILE A 102 1.46 15.09 18.78
C ILE A 102 0.70 13.75 18.75
N PRO A 103 -0.35 13.62 17.91
CA PRO A 103 -1.15 12.40 17.80
C PRO A 103 -0.32 11.17 17.39
N GLU A 104 -0.67 10.02 17.94
CA GLU A 104 -0.10 8.73 17.57
C GLU A 104 -0.47 8.35 16.12
N ILE A 105 0.52 7.84 15.38
CA ILE A 105 0.33 7.25 14.05
C ILE A 105 0.50 5.73 14.17
N GLU A 106 -0.52 4.98 13.79
CA GLU A 106 -0.51 3.52 13.88
C GLU A 106 0.27 2.90 12.71
N ALA A 107 1.28 2.06 13.02
CA ALA A 107 2.04 1.30 12.03
C ALA A 107 1.52 -0.15 11.98
N ASN A 108 0.98 -0.56 10.84
CA ASN A 108 0.37 -1.87 10.62
C ASN A 108 1.20 -2.73 9.67
N PRO A 109 1.49 -4.01 10.02
CA PRO A 109 2.27 -4.88 9.16
C PRO A 109 1.47 -5.36 7.96
N PHE A 110 2.08 -5.33 6.78
CA PHE A 110 1.66 -6.04 5.58
C PHE A 110 2.59 -7.25 5.39
N GLN A 111 2.06 -8.46 5.56
CA GLN A 111 2.80 -9.70 5.36
C GLN A 111 2.47 -10.28 3.97
N GLY A 112 3.20 -9.86 2.96
CA GLY A 112 2.95 -10.26 1.58
C GLY A 112 3.16 -11.75 1.32
N SER A 113 4.07 -12.40 2.07
CA SER A 113 4.29 -13.86 2.05
C SER A 113 3.17 -14.66 2.73
N GLY A 114 2.32 -14.00 3.51
CA GLY A 114 1.24 -14.61 4.27
C GLY A 114 0.08 -15.15 3.44
N ALA A 115 -0.93 -15.67 4.14
CA ALA A 115 -2.15 -16.20 3.53
C ALA A 115 -2.93 -15.11 2.79
N VAL A 116 -3.69 -15.51 1.78
CA VAL A 116 -4.58 -14.63 1.02
C VAL A 116 -5.66 -14.01 1.93
N HIS A 117 -6.06 -12.81 1.60
CA HIS A 117 -7.17 -12.12 2.27
C HIS A 117 -8.52 -12.64 1.75
N ASN A 118 -9.50 -12.81 2.66
CA ASN A 118 -10.83 -13.32 2.32
C ASN A 118 -10.76 -14.58 1.43
N PRO A 119 -10.24 -15.72 1.93
CA PRO A 119 -9.90 -16.89 1.14
C PRO A 119 -11.06 -17.46 0.33
N GLU A 120 -12.30 -17.39 0.86
CA GLU A 120 -13.50 -17.92 0.21
C GLU A 120 -14.14 -16.97 -0.80
N GLN A 121 -13.71 -15.70 -0.83
CA GLN A 121 -14.21 -14.74 -1.82
C GLN A 121 -13.54 -14.92 -3.18
N GLU A 122 -14.18 -14.39 -4.21
CA GLU A 122 -13.72 -14.45 -5.59
C GLU A 122 -13.34 -13.05 -6.09
N MET A 123 -12.02 -12.77 -6.14
CA MET A 123 -11.51 -11.59 -6.85
C MET A 123 -11.50 -11.81 -8.37
N VAL A 124 -11.41 -13.06 -8.78
CA VAL A 124 -11.47 -13.51 -10.17
C VAL A 124 -12.66 -14.43 -10.31
N GLU A 125 -13.52 -14.16 -11.29
CA GLU A 125 -14.75 -14.88 -11.54
C GLU A 125 -14.57 -16.41 -11.52
N ALA A 126 -15.43 -17.09 -10.80
CA ALA A 126 -15.44 -18.54 -10.58
C ALA A 126 -14.16 -19.11 -9.95
N ARG A 127 -13.41 -18.30 -9.20
CA ARG A 127 -12.18 -18.74 -8.52
C ARG A 127 -12.06 -18.11 -7.14
N LYS A 128 -12.09 -18.94 -6.09
CA LYS A 128 -11.80 -18.51 -4.72
C LYS A 128 -10.37 -17.97 -4.62
N ASN A 129 -10.17 -16.95 -3.81
CA ASN A 129 -8.85 -16.35 -3.60
C ASN A 129 -7.82 -17.39 -3.16
N VAL A 130 -8.19 -18.29 -2.25
CA VAL A 130 -7.31 -19.35 -1.74
C VAL A 130 -6.87 -20.33 -2.82
N ASP A 131 -7.70 -20.55 -3.84
CA ASP A 131 -7.38 -21.49 -4.93
C ASP A 131 -6.63 -20.81 -6.08
N PHE A 132 -6.75 -19.49 -6.19
CA PHE A 132 -6.17 -18.75 -7.31
C PHE A 132 -4.82 -18.12 -7.00
N PHE A 133 -4.62 -17.57 -5.80
CA PHE A 133 -3.37 -16.89 -5.42
C PHE A 133 -2.53 -17.74 -4.48
N ALA A 134 -1.20 -17.70 -4.66
CA ALA A 134 -0.27 -18.42 -3.81
C ALA A 134 -0.07 -17.74 -2.44
N ASN A 135 -0.16 -16.41 -2.39
CA ASN A 135 0.05 -15.62 -1.18
C ASN A 135 -0.64 -14.25 -1.31
N LEU A 136 -0.61 -13.48 -0.22
CA LEU A 136 -1.20 -12.14 -0.15
C LEU A 136 -0.59 -11.17 -1.16
N LYS A 137 0.73 -11.19 -1.35
CA LYS A 137 1.42 -10.32 -2.32
C LYS A 137 0.89 -10.53 -3.74
N ALA A 138 0.73 -11.77 -4.17
CA ALA A 138 0.20 -12.09 -5.50
C ALA A 138 -1.24 -11.60 -5.65
N GLN A 139 -2.06 -11.75 -4.60
CA GLN A 139 -3.44 -11.24 -4.58
C GLN A 139 -3.49 -9.72 -4.70
N MET A 140 -2.67 -8.99 -3.94
CA MET A 140 -2.69 -7.52 -3.93
C MET A 140 -2.14 -6.91 -5.22
N TRP A 141 -1.10 -7.49 -5.82
CA TRP A 141 -0.65 -7.12 -7.15
C TRP A 141 -1.74 -7.34 -8.21
N TRP A 142 -2.51 -8.41 -8.09
CA TRP A 142 -3.65 -8.69 -8.98
C TRP A 142 -4.79 -7.69 -8.76
N SER A 143 -5.09 -7.36 -7.50
CA SER A 143 -6.05 -6.31 -7.15
C SER A 143 -5.66 -4.97 -7.79
N LEU A 144 -4.40 -4.56 -7.66
CA LEU A 144 -3.91 -3.33 -8.28
C LEU A 144 -4.07 -3.34 -9.81
N ARG A 145 -3.79 -4.48 -10.47
CA ARG A 145 -4.04 -4.65 -11.91
C ARG A 145 -5.51 -4.44 -12.27
N LEU A 146 -6.44 -5.02 -11.50
CA LEU A 146 -7.88 -4.87 -11.72
C LEU A 146 -8.33 -3.41 -11.57
N ARG A 147 -7.77 -2.67 -10.60
CA ARG A 147 -8.02 -1.24 -10.44
C ARG A 147 -7.62 -0.44 -11.68
N PHE A 148 -6.46 -0.71 -12.28
CA PHE A 148 -6.07 -0.07 -13.54
C PHE A 148 -6.99 -0.43 -14.70
N GLN A 149 -7.42 -1.69 -14.80
CA GLN A 149 -8.36 -2.13 -15.83
C GLN A 149 -9.72 -1.45 -15.70
N ASN A 150 -10.26 -1.34 -14.49
CA ASN A 150 -11.52 -0.64 -14.21
C ASN A 150 -11.41 0.85 -14.52
N THR A 151 -10.32 1.50 -14.14
CA THR A 151 -10.07 2.91 -14.48
C THR A 151 -10.07 3.13 -15.99
N TYR A 152 -9.42 2.23 -16.74
CA TYR A 152 -9.44 2.30 -18.19
C TYR A 152 -10.87 2.13 -18.75
N ARG A 153 -11.63 1.14 -18.27
CA ARG A 153 -13.03 0.92 -18.66
C ARG A 153 -13.90 2.14 -18.38
N ALA A 154 -13.78 2.72 -17.19
CA ALA A 154 -14.51 3.94 -16.81
C ALA A 154 -14.26 5.09 -17.79
N LEU A 155 -13.01 5.31 -18.17
CA LEU A 155 -12.64 6.36 -19.13
C LEU A 155 -13.13 6.09 -20.57
N GLN A 156 -13.42 4.84 -20.90
CA GLN A 156 -14.01 4.44 -22.19
C GLN A 156 -15.56 4.39 -22.16
N GLY A 157 -16.18 4.77 -21.03
CA GLY A 157 -17.64 4.66 -20.88
C GLY A 157 -18.16 3.22 -20.85
N MET A 158 -17.29 2.25 -20.55
CA MET A 158 -17.66 0.83 -20.38
C MET A 158 -18.12 0.57 -18.95
N GLN A 159 -18.80 -0.57 -18.73
CA GLN A 159 -19.16 -1.01 -17.39
C GLN A 159 -17.92 -1.22 -16.52
N TYR A 160 -17.91 -0.67 -15.30
CA TYR A 160 -16.84 -0.77 -14.32
C TYR A 160 -17.37 -0.77 -12.89
N ASP A 161 -16.53 -1.20 -11.95
CA ASP A 161 -16.81 -1.11 -10.51
C ASP A 161 -16.21 0.22 -9.97
N PRO A 162 -17.06 1.14 -9.47
CA PRO A 162 -16.61 2.45 -8.98
C PRO A 162 -15.76 2.39 -7.70
N ILE A 163 -15.81 1.27 -6.96
CA ILE A 163 -15.03 1.09 -5.73
C ILE A 163 -13.60 0.61 -6.06
N VAL A 164 -13.45 -0.11 -7.17
CA VAL A 164 -12.20 -0.74 -7.57
C VAL A 164 -11.52 0.09 -8.67
N LEU A 165 -11.16 1.33 -8.37
CA LEU A 165 -10.45 2.24 -9.27
C LEU A 165 -9.05 2.58 -8.72
N PHE A 166 -8.17 3.02 -9.60
CA PHE A 166 -6.89 3.62 -9.26
C PHE A 166 -6.71 4.90 -10.07
N HIS A 167 -6.54 5.98 -9.36
CA HIS A 167 -6.18 7.28 -9.95
C HIS A 167 -4.91 7.81 -9.28
N CYS A 168 -4.20 8.72 -9.94
CA CYS A 168 -3.11 9.48 -9.34
C CYS A 168 -3.19 10.93 -9.80
N THR A 169 -2.79 11.85 -8.93
CA THR A 169 -2.85 13.27 -9.21
C THR A 169 -1.48 13.84 -9.59
N THR A 170 -1.45 14.66 -10.65
CA THR A 170 -0.23 15.41 -11.04
C THR A 170 -0.05 16.68 -10.20
N LYS A 171 -1.07 17.06 -9.44
CA LYS A 171 -1.03 18.26 -8.60
C LYS A 171 -0.04 18.11 -7.44
N ASP A 172 -0.05 16.93 -6.80
CA ASP A 172 0.64 16.72 -5.53
C ASP A 172 1.84 15.75 -5.67
N ILE A 173 1.96 15.02 -6.80
CA ILE A 173 3.04 14.07 -7.04
C ILE A 173 3.96 14.60 -8.15
N ASN A 174 5.26 14.60 -7.86
CA ASN A 174 6.27 15.00 -8.82
C ASN A 174 6.21 14.16 -10.11
N LYS A 175 6.32 14.82 -11.25
CA LYS A 175 6.29 14.18 -12.58
C LYS A 175 7.35 13.06 -12.72
N GLN A 176 8.55 13.27 -12.18
CA GLN A 176 9.61 12.27 -12.23
C GLN A 176 9.23 11.00 -11.45
N GLU A 177 8.63 11.15 -10.27
CA GLU A 177 8.13 10.03 -9.45
C GLU A 177 7.03 9.26 -10.20
N LEU A 178 6.09 9.96 -10.87
CA LEU A 178 5.05 9.32 -11.67
C LEU A 178 5.61 8.55 -12.87
N GLU A 179 6.60 9.10 -13.58
CA GLU A 179 7.23 8.41 -14.71
C GLU A 179 8.01 7.16 -14.24
N GLN A 180 8.68 7.23 -13.10
CA GLN A 180 9.36 6.08 -12.55
C GLN A 180 8.36 5.03 -12.06
N LEU A 181 7.28 5.44 -11.37
CA LEU A 181 6.20 4.54 -10.97
C LEU A 181 5.59 3.79 -12.17
N LYS A 182 5.39 4.48 -13.31
CA LYS A 182 4.89 3.83 -14.53
C LYS A 182 5.82 2.72 -15.01
N ARG A 183 7.13 2.94 -14.99
CA ARG A 183 8.14 1.95 -15.38
C ARG A 183 8.08 0.75 -14.43
N GLU A 184 8.10 1.00 -13.13
CA GLU A 184 8.05 -0.04 -12.10
C GLU A 184 6.76 -0.87 -12.16
N LEU A 185 5.60 -0.24 -12.39
CA LEU A 185 4.31 -0.94 -12.54
C LEU A 185 4.20 -1.78 -13.83
N SER A 186 5.02 -1.51 -14.84
CA SER A 186 5.06 -2.31 -16.07
C SER A 186 5.97 -3.53 -16.00
N GLN A 187 6.76 -3.65 -14.94
CA GLN A 187 7.80 -4.65 -14.76
C GLN A 187 7.30 -6.00 -14.25
N PRO A 188 6.33 -6.08 -13.27
CA PRO A 188 5.95 -7.36 -12.68
C PRO A 188 5.33 -8.31 -13.69
N THR A 189 5.78 -9.56 -13.61
CA THR A 189 5.21 -10.69 -14.35
C THR A 189 4.57 -11.68 -13.39
N TYR A 190 3.82 -12.63 -13.90
CA TYR A 190 3.27 -13.70 -13.07
C TYR A 190 3.57 -15.07 -13.65
N SER A 191 3.64 -16.04 -12.76
CA SER A 191 3.77 -17.47 -13.06
C SER A 191 2.79 -18.27 -12.24
N LYS A 192 2.73 -19.58 -12.47
CA LYS A 192 1.98 -20.51 -11.62
C LYS A 192 2.96 -21.39 -10.85
N ASN A 193 2.69 -21.62 -9.57
CA ASN A 193 3.41 -22.60 -8.78
C ASN A 193 2.97 -24.04 -9.11
N GLY A 194 3.58 -25.05 -8.46
CA GLY A 194 3.25 -26.46 -8.67
C GLY A 194 1.78 -26.84 -8.36
N ALA A 195 1.09 -26.04 -7.55
CA ALA A 195 -0.36 -26.17 -7.27
C ALA A 195 -1.24 -25.37 -8.25
N GLY A 196 -0.68 -24.76 -9.28
CA GLY A 196 -1.41 -23.98 -10.28
C GLY A 196 -1.83 -22.59 -9.82
N LYS A 197 -1.42 -22.14 -8.61
CA LYS A 197 -1.76 -20.83 -8.06
C LYS A 197 -0.82 -19.75 -8.58
N ILE A 198 -1.36 -18.54 -8.74
CA ILE A 198 -0.61 -17.37 -9.21
C ILE A 198 0.45 -16.94 -8.20
N LEU A 199 1.66 -16.77 -8.69
CA LEU A 199 2.78 -16.06 -8.05
C LEU A 199 3.14 -14.84 -8.89
N VAL A 200 3.50 -13.74 -8.23
CA VAL A 200 3.98 -12.54 -8.92
C VAL A 200 5.50 -12.46 -8.75
N ASN A 201 6.20 -12.36 -9.88
CA ASN A 201 7.60 -11.97 -9.93
C ASN A 201 7.65 -10.46 -10.21
N LYS A 202 7.92 -9.68 -9.17
CA LYS A 202 8.01 -8.22 -9.26
C LYS A 202 9.32 -7.73 -9.87
N GLN A 203 10.34 -8.57 -9.88
CA GLN A 203 11.70 -8.26 -10.30
C GLN A 203 12.20 -9.34 -11.28
N PRO A 204 11.72 -9.29 -12.54
CA PRO A 204 12.24 -10.19 -13.56
C PRO A 204 13.74 -9.91 -13.80
N ASP A 205 14.44 -10.87 -14.40
CA ASP A 205 15.88 -10.88 -14.57
C ASP A 205 16.46 -9.54 -15.04
N GLY A 206 17.39 -9.01 -14.28
CA GLY A 206 18.08 -7.73 -14.57
C GLY A 206 17.30 -6.46 -14.22
N ALA A 207 16.06 -6.58 -13.73
CA ALA A 207 15.29 -5.43 -13.26
C ALA A 207 15.69 -5.00 -11.84
N LEU A 208 15.59 -3.70 -11.56
CA LEU A 208 15.70 -3.17 -10.20
C LEU A 208 14.42 -3.46 -9.41
N SER A 209 14.53 -3.43 -8.06
CA SER A 209 13.36 -3.55 -7.19
C SER A 209 12.34 -2.43 -7.49
N PRO A 210 11.05 -2.76 -7.67
CA PRO A 210 10.01 -1.77 -7.99
C PRO A 210 9.46 -1.11 -6.70
N ASN A 211 10.33 -0.44 -5.95
CA ASN A 211 10.04 0.05 -4.60
C ASN A 211 8.81 0.97 -4.53
N ARG A 212 8.65 1.89 -5.50
CA ARG A 212 7.45 2.75 -5.59
C ARG A 212 6.19 1.93 -5.82
N ALA A 213 6.29 0.95 -6.72
CA ALA A 213 5.16 0.12 -7.07
C ALA A 213 4.79 -0.85 -5.95
N ASP A 214 5.76 -1.33 -5.15
CA ASP A 214 5.50 -2.10 -3.92
C ASP A 214 4.78 -1.23 -2.87
N GLY A 215 5.27 -0.02 -2.59
CA GLY A 215 4.62 0.92 -1.69
C GLY A 215 3.19 1.26 -2.15
N VAL A 216 2.99 1.52 -3.43
CA VAL A 216 1.65 1.78 -3.99
C VAL A 216 0.76 0.53 -3.90
N MET A 217 1.27 -0.68 -4.17
CA MET A 217 0.51 -1.92 -4.05
C MET A 217 0.02 -2.13 -2.62
N ILE A 218 0.86 -1.91 -1.62
CA ILE A 218 0.49 -2.00 -0.20
C ILE A 218 -0.52 -0.91 0.16
N CYS A 219 -0.32 0.32 -0.29
CA CYS A 219 -1.21 1.46 -0.05
C CYS A 219 -2.63 1.22 -0.58
N PHE A 220 -2.77 0.49 -1.69
CA PHE A 220 -4.05 0.11 -2.29
C PHE A 220 -4.52 -1.30 -1.92
N SER A 221 -3.84 -1.98 -0.99
CA SER A 221 -4.36 -3.21 -0.41
C SER A 221 -5.59 -2.89 0.45
N ASP A 222 -6.67 -3.64 0.25
CA ASP A 222 -7.91 -3.45 1.01
C ASP A 222 -7.88 -4.23 2.35
N ILE A 223 -6.69 -4.40 2.92
CA ILE A 223 -6.47 -5.09 4.18
C ILE A 223 -6.73 -4.09 5.31
N ARG A 224 -7.67 -4.43 6.17
CA ARG A 224 -7.91 -3.65 7.38
C ARG A 224 -7.04 -4.17 8.51
N PRO A 225 -6.47 -3.29 9.36
CA PRO A 225 -5.83 -3.75 10.58
C PRO A 225 -6.81 -4.56 11.42
N PRO A 226 -6.34 -5.56 12.17
CA PRO A 226 -7.21 -6.26 13.12
C PRO A 226 -7.81 -5.25 14.09
N ALA A 227 -9.13 -5.35 14.33
CA ALA A 227 -9.81 -4.48 15.28
C ALA A 227 -9.10 -4.55 16.63
N ARG A 228 -8.64 -3.41 17.16
CA ARG A 228 -8.14 -3.35 18.54
C ARG A 228 -9.31 -3.68 19.47
N LEU A 229 -9.22 -4.78 20.21
CA LEU A 229 -10.08 -5.02 21.34
C LEU A 229 -9.76 -3.92 22.37
N ILE A 230 -10.62 -2.94 22.49
CA ILE A 230 -10.58 -2.00 23.60
C ILE A 230 -10.85 -2.86 24.85
N PRO A 231 -9.91 -2.97 25.83
CA PRO A 231 -10.19 -3.67 27.07
C PRO A 231 -11.44 -3.02 27.67
N GLY A 232 -12.51 -3.77 27.76
CA GLY A 232 -13.77 -3.28 28.31
C GLY A 232 -13.47 -2.74 29.70
N GLY A 233 -13.77 -1.47 29.95
CA GLY A 233 -13.75 -0.89 31.27
C GLY A 233 -14.62 -1.76 32.18
N GLY A 234 -13.98 -2.47 33.11
CA GLY A 234 -14.65 -3.32 34.09
C GLY A 234 -15.59 -2.48 34.91
N GLY A 235 -16.85 -2.43 34.53
CA GLY A 235 -17.92 -1.92 35.33
C GLY A 235 -18.08 -2.85 36.53
N THR A 236 -17.58 -2.47 37.71
CA THR A 236 -17.89 -3.08 38.99
C THR A 236 -19.40 -2.98 39.19
N ARG A 237 -20.13 -4.06 38.91
CA ARG A 237 -21.48 -4.24 39.46
C ARG A 237 -21.32 -4.40 40.97
N ARG A 238 -21.68 -3.37 41.71
CA ARG A 238 -21.99 -3.52 43.16
C ARG A 238 -23.38 -4.12 43.23
N PHE A 239 -23.45 -5.24 43.93
CA PHE A 239 -24.70 -5.80 44.46
C PHE A 239 -25.18 -4.97 45.65
#